data_e8567fa547f572c0e27ae01ea448bb92
#
_entry.id   e8567fa547f572c0e27ae01ea448bb92
#
_cell.length_a   1.000
_cell.length_b   1.000
_cell.length_c   1.000
_cell.angle_alpha   90.00
_cell.angle_beta   90.00
_cell.angle_gamma   90.00
#
_symmetry.space_group_name_H-M   'P 1'
#
loop_
_entity.id
_entity.type
_entity.pdbx_description
1 polymer ?
#
loop_
_entity_poly.entity_id
_entity_poly.type
_entity_poly.pdbx_seq_one_letter_code
_entity_poly.pdbx_strand_id
1 'polypeptide(L)'
;MSIAESQAQSLVYEGESGIGKGKHIVFVANDHEYRSEQTCPALAKILAKHHGFKCTVLFGVDDDGFIKSGAKNLPGLEALADADMLFFFTRFMNLPDEQVDLIVDYFERGGPAVGVRTSTHCFNGQKGKWQKLNFNYSGEDYLGGLGEQVFGNTWHKTRGQSHYGTNHVMGSQISAVASASSHPIMTGVDKIHAYSGAYESKPPADASPLVEVQVLNTLGPSDDLKTTKPVVNAGWTRDHYVAPSGAKKEARIVYASFGASEDLLSEDTRRFLTNACLWAGGWEDKITADLDVRFVGEYSPSPYHGKAFWYEGVKPTDLTGWDSQVMPASAPLAGVDKVQTARASGKVLKSRPELKAKLAELHPELYGPGAKLPPAPPKKKK
;
A
#
# COMPACT_ATOMS: atom_id res chain seq x y z
N MET A 1 5.72 23.97 -13.51
CA MET A 1 4.90 22.98 -14.23
C MET A 1 3.51 23.56 -14.40
N SER A 2 2.93 23.56 -15.59
CA SER A 2 1.54 24.02 -15.75
C SER A 2 0.55 22.97 -15.21
N ILE A 3 -0.68 23.41 -14.86
CA ILE A 3 -1.74 22.48 -14.41
C ILE A 3 -1.98 21.37 -15.46
N ALA A 4 -1.84 21.67 -16.75
CA ALA A 4 -1.99 20.71 -17.84
C ALA A 4 -0.84 19.65 -17.85
N GLU A 5 0.39 20.04 -17.51
CA GLU A 5 1.53 19.10 -17.42
C GLU A 5 1.42 18.22 -16.18
N SER A 6 0.90 18.75 -15.06
CA SER A 6 0.62 17.97 -13.84
C SER A 6 -0.49 16.92 -14.08
N GLN A 7 -1.54 17.28 -14.81
CA GLN A 7 -2.62 16.35 -15.18
C GLN A 7 -2.17 15.26 -16.15
N ALA A 8 -1.19 15.52 -17.02
CA ALA A 8 -0.65 14.51 -17.93
C ALA A 8 0.18 13.42 -17.22
N GLN A 9 0.53 13.61 -15.95
CA GLN A 9 1.34 12.68 -15.15
C GLN A 9 0.50 11.87 -14.12
N SER A 10 -0.80 12.13 -14.03
CA SER A 10 -1.72 11.35 -13.17
C SER A 10 -2.55 10.38 -14.00
N LEU A 11 -2.87 9.24 -13.40
CA LEU A 11 -3.76 8.23 -14.00
C LEU A 11 -5.18 8.46 -13.46
N VAL A 12 -6.15 8.65 -14.35
CA VAL A 12 -7.55 8.86 -13.97
C VAL A 12 -8.43 7.79 -14.58
N TYR A 13 -9.24 7.13 -13.74
CA TYR A 13 -10.34 6.27 -14.14
C TYR A 13 -11.66 6.97 -13.78
N GLU A 14 -12.49 7.25 -14.76
CA GLU A 14 -13.80 7.91 -14.58
C GLU A 14 -14.90 6.88 -14.73
N GLY A 15 -15.58 6.58 -13.61
CA GLY A 15 -16.72 5.67 -13.62
C GLY A 15 -17.98 6.32 -14.19
N GLU A 16 -18.73 5.56 -14.99
CA GLU A 16 -19.91 6.09 -15.70
C GLU A 16 -21.14 6.16 -14.78
N SER A 17 -21.38 5.12 -14.00
CA SER A 17 -22.55 4.96 -13.16
C SER A 17 -22.24 4.08 -11.94
N GLY A 18 -23.03 4.23 -10.89
CA GLY A 18 -22.89 3.42 -9.66
C GLY A 18 -23.01 4.27 -8.40
N ILE A 19 -22.76 3.62 -7.28
CA ILE A 19 -22.87 4.22 -5.93
C ILE A 19 -21.92 5.41 -5.72
N GLY A 20 -20.79 5.43 -6.45
CA GLY A 20 -19.75 6.46 -6.37
C GLY A 20 -19.89 7.59 -7.39
N LYS A 21 -20.98 7.66 -8.14
CA LYS A 21 -21.15 8.71 -9.15
C LYS A 21 -21.05 10.11 -8.56
N GLY A 22 -20.14 10.93 -9.11
CA GLY A 22 -19.86 12.28 -8.63
C GLY A 22 -18.98 12.33 -7.37
N LYS A 23 -18.39 11.19 -6.94
CA LYS A 23 -17.45 11.09 -5.84
C LYS A 23 -16.04 10.83 -6.33
N HIS A 24 -15.05 11.44 -5.69
CA HIS A 24 -13.65 11.40 -6.07
C HIS A 24 -12.78 10.75 -5.01
N ILE A 25 -12.11 9.67 -5.39
CA ILE A 25 -11.11 9.00 -4.56
C ILE A 25 -9.73 9.24 -5.17
N VAL A 26 -8.81 9.75 -4.37
CA VAL A 26 -7.40 9.91 -4.76
C VAL A 26 -6.57 8.81 -4.11
N PHE A 27 -5.77 8.13 -4.92
CA PHE A 27 -4.82 7.11 -4.50
C PHE A 27 -3.41 7.67 -4.58
N VAL A 28 -2.63 7.56 -3.50
CA VAL A 28 -1.22 7.94 -3.49
C VAL A 28 -0.37 6.68 -3.38
N ALA A 29 0.35 6.36 -4.45
CA ALA A 29 1.18 5.18 -4.60
C ALA A 29 2.67 5.54 -4.61
N ASN A 30 3.32 5.45 -3.44
CA ASN A 30 4.76 5.72 -3.33
C ASN A 30 5.45 4.81 -2.27
N ASP A 31 5.07 3.53 -2.23
CA ASP A 31 5.77 2.52 -1.45
C ASP A 31 6.73 1.73 -2.34
N HIS A 32 8.01 1.68 -2.00
CA HIS A 32 9.05 1.02 -2.79
C HIS A 32 9.36 -0.42 -2.34
N GLU A 33 8.53 -1.01 -1.46
CA GLU A 33 8.71 -2.38 -0.97
C GLU A 33 7.53 -3.30 -1.32
N TYR A 34 6.30 -2.82 -1.11
CA TYR A 34 5.08 -3.64 -1.19
C TYR A 34 4.25 -3.42 -2.45
N ARG A 35 4.81 -2.73 -3.46
CA ARG A 35 4.19 -2.59 -4.79
C ARG A 35 2.89 -1.78 -4.77
N SER A 36 2.89 -0.63 -4.09
CA SER A 36 1.75 0.31 -4.13
C SER A 36 1.36 0.70 -5.55
N GLU A 37 2.35 0.78 -6.46
CA GLU A 37 2.16 1.06 -7.88
C GLU A 37 1.34 -0.01 -8.63
N GLN A 38 1.12 -1.16 -8.00
CA GLN A 38 0.25 -2.22 -8.53
C GLN A 38 -1.08 -2.29 -7.76
N THR A 39 -1.04 -2.17 -6.43
CA THR A 39 -2.24 -2.19 -5.59
C THR A 39 -3.19 -1.04 -5.91
N CYS A 40 -2.67 0.19 -5.95
CA CYS A 40 -3.51 1.39 -6.10
C CYS A 40 -4.29 1.43 -7.44
N PRO A 41 -3.67 1.23 -8.63
CA PRO A 41 -4.43 1.23 -9.88
C PRO A 41 -5.39 0.06 -10.00
N ALA A 42 -5.09 -1.12 -9.40
CA ALA A 42 -6.01 -2.26 -9.40
C ALA A 42 -7.30 -1.94 -8.64
N LEU A 43 -7.19 -1.38 -7.43
CA LEU A 43 -8.35 -0.97 -6.64
C LEU A 43 -9.07 0.22 -7.27
N ALA A 44 -8.34 1.19 -7.82
CA ALA A 44 -8.93 2.33 -8.52
C ALA A 44 -9.80 1.89 -9.71
N LYS A 45 -9.34 0.92 -10.51
CA LYS A 45 -10.14 0.33 -11.59
C LYS A 45 -11.40 -0.34 -11.08
N ILE A 46 -11.33 -1.12 -10.00
CA ILE A 46 -12.49 -1.79 -9.37
C ILE A 46 -13.52 -0.75 -8.94
N LEU A 47 -13.09 0.25 -8.16
CA LEU A 47 -13.99 1.29 -7.65
C LEU A 47 -14.59 2.15 -8.78
N ALA A 48 -13.81 2.48 -9.79
CA ALA A 48 -14.31 3.27 -10.90
C ALA A 48 -15.25 2.44 -11.80
N LYS A 49 -14.82 1.28 -12.31
CA LYS A 49 -15.57 0.50 -13.29
C LYS A 49 -16.85 -0.10 -12.73
N HIS A 50 -16.76 -0.73 -11.53
CA HIS A 50 -17.90 -1.44 -10.96
C HIS A 50 -18.78 -0.54 -10.09
N HIS A 51 -18.21 0.53 -9.53
CA HIS A 51 -18.93 1.34 -8.53
C HIS A 51 -19.12 2.82 -8.93
N GLY A 52 -18.56 3.25 -10.05
CA GLY A 52 -18.86 4.57 -10.64
C GLY A 52 -18.08 5.75 -10.04
N PHE A 53 -17.04 5.49 -9.24
CA PHE A 53 -16.18 6.55 -8.69
C PHE A 53 -15.30 7.19 -9.76
N LYS A 54 -14.98 8.48 -9.60
CA LYS A 54 -13.78 9.04 -10.19
C LYS A 54 -12.59 8.61 -9.31
N CYS A 55 -11.58 7.97 -9.88
CA CYS A 55 -10.38 7.53 -9.18
C CYS A 55 -9.14 8.12 -9.83
N THR A 56 -8.40 8.96 -9.10
CA THR A 56 -7.11 9.50 -9.54
C THR A 56 -6.00 8.75 -8.83
N VAL A 57 -5.06 8.17 -9.58
CA VAL A 57 -3.89 7.48 -9.01
C VAL A 57 -2.64 8.31 -9.28
N LEU A 58 -1.97 8.70 -8.21
CA LEU A 58 -0.75 9.48 -8.19
C LEU A 58 0.43 8.58 -7.86
N PHE A 59 1.48 8.65 -8.67
CA PHE A 59 2.67 7.84 -8.52
C PHE A 59 3.90 8.67 -8.20
N GLY A 60 4.81 8.14 -7.39
CA GLY A 60 6.18 8.60 -7.41
C GLY A 60 6.79 8.37 -8.79
N VAL A 61 7.38 9.40 -9.39
CA VAL A 61 7.99 9.31 -10.72
C VAL A 61 9.42 9.85 -10.70
N ASP A 62 10.25 9.34 -11.62
CA ASP A 62 11.58 9.89 -11.87
C ASP A 62 11.52 11.12 -12.81
N ASP A 63 12.70 11.67 -13.14
CA ASP A 63 12.83 12.90 -13.93
C ASP A 63 12.30 12.74 -15.37
N ASP A 64 12.23 11.50 -15.89
CA ASP A 64 11.71 11.16 -17.22
C ASP A 64 10.21 10.84 -17.21
N GLY A 65 9.57 10.89 -16.02
CA GLY A 65 8.15 10.63 -15.80
C GLY A 65 7.77 9.15 -15.74
N PHE A 66 8.75 8.24 -15.59
CA PHE A 66 8.48 6.82 -15.36
C PHE A 66 8.11 6.57 -13.90
N ILE A 67 7.17 5.65 -13.67
CA ILE A 67 6.76 5.23 -12.32
C ILE A 67 7.97 4.63 -11.60
N LYS A 68 8.30 5.24 -10.47
CA LYS A 68 9.39 4.82 -9.61
C LYS A 68 9.03 5.02 -8.16
N SER A 69 8.43 4.00 -7.58
CA SER A 69 8.04 4.02 -6.17
C SER A 69 9.21 4.38 -5.27
N GLY A 70 8.97 5.28 -4.31
CA GLY A 70 10.01 5.87 -3.46
C GLY A 70 10.74 7.06 -4.11
N ALA A 71 10.33 7.52 -5.29
CA ALA A 71 10.83 8.77 -5.88
C ALA A 71 10.50 9.98 -4.99
N LYS A 72 11.31 11.04 -5.17
CA LYS A 72 11.15 12.31 -4.45
C LYS A 72 10.27 13.32 -5.19
N ASN A 73 9.52 12.85 -6.16
CA ASN A 73 8.60 13.64 -6.95
C ASN A 73 7.29 12.86 -7.09
N LEU A 74 6.19 13.50 -6.73
CA LEU A 74 4.84 12.94 -6.74
C LEU A 74 3.88 13.97 -7.35
N PRO A 75 3.83 14.08 -8.69
CA PRO A 75 3.01 15.07 -9.37
C PRO A 75 1.52 14.77 -9.26
N GLY A 76 0.67 15.79 -9.42
CA GLY A 76 -0.78 15.68 -9.43
C GLY A 76 -1.44 15.73 -8.04
N LEU A 77 -0.68 16.03 -6.98
CA LEU A 77 -1.22 16.16 -5.61
C LEU A 77 -2.30 17.25 -5.47
N GLU A 78 -2.42 18.16 -6.43
CA GLU A 78 -3.50 19.15 -6.51
C GLU A 78 -4.89 18.47 -6.54
N ALA A 79 -4.97 17.22 -7.03
CA ALA A 79 -6.20 16.43 -7.01
C ALA A 79 -6.73 16.16 -5.58
N LEU A 80 -5.90 16.33 -4.56
CA LEU A 80 -6.34 16.21 -3.16
C LEU A 80 -7.30 17.35 -2.75
N ALA A 81 -7.30 18.48 -3.45
CA ALA A 81 -8.14 19.62 -3.08
C ALA A 81 -9.65 19.29 -3.16
N ASP A 82 -10.07 18.48 -4.14
CA ASP A 82 -11.47 18.08 -4.36
C ASP A 82 -11.73 16.58 -4.05
N ALA A 83 -10.77 15.88 -3.46
CA ALA A 83 -10.93 14.48 -3.10
C ALA A 83 -11.92 14.30 -1.94
N ASP A 84 -12.93 13.44 -2.11
CA ASP A 84 -13.83 13.01 -1.03
C ASP A 84 -13.12 12.03 -0.07
N MET A 85 -12.15 11.22 -0.55
CA MET A 85 -11.42 10.24 0.24
C MET A 85 -10.02 9.99 -0.33
N LEU A 86 -9.04 9.74 0.56
CA LEU A 86 -7.66 9.42 0.23
C LEU A 86 -7.34 7.95 0.52
N PHE A 87 -6.86 7.21 -0.47
CA PHE A 87 -6.20 5.93 -0.28
C PHE A 87 -4.68 6.15 -0.27
N PHE A 88 -4.03 5.88 0.86
CA PHE A 88 -2.65 6.28 1.11
C PHE A 88 -1.75 5.06 1.28
N PHE A 89 -0.90 4.76 0.29
CA PHE A 89 0.04 3.64 0.33
C PHE A 89 1.45 4.11 -0.02
N THR A 90 2.13 4.62 0.99
CA THR A 90 3.42 5.30 0.84
C THR A 90 4.43 4.81 1.86
N ARG A 91 5.72 5.02 1.57
CA ARG A 91 6.81 4.65 2.47
C ARG A 91 8.00 5.59 2.36
N PHE A 92 8.41 6.17 3.49
CA PHE A 92 9.63 6.97 3.60
C PHE A 92 9.76 8.07 2.56
N MET A 93 8.66 8.73 2.22
CA MET A 93 8.66 9.86 1.31
C MET A 93 9.55 10.99 1.82
N ASN A 94 10.26 11.64 0.89
CA ASN A 94 11.02 12.85 1.13
C ASN A 94 10.77 13.76 -0.09
N LEU A 95 9.68 14.52 -0.02
CA LEU A 95 9.15 15.31 -1.13
C LEU A 95 9.54 16.79 -0.97
N PRO A 96 9.51 17.57 -2.06
CA PRO A 96 9.57 19.05 -1.99
C PRO A 96 8.46 19.62 -1.08
N ASP A 97 8.73 20.71 -0.40
CA ASP A 97 7.81 21.30 0.58
C ASP A 97 6.45 21.65 -0.04
N GLU A 98 6.41 22.13 -1.29
CA GLU A 98 5.18 22.44 -2.02
C GLU A 98 4.29 21.21 -2.27
N GLN A 99 4.88 20.04 -2.46
CA GLN A 99 4.13 18.78 -2.57
C GLN A 99 3.65 18.28 -1.20
N VAL A 100 4.47 18.49 -0.16
CA VAL A 100 4.06 18.13 1.21
C VAL A 100 2.91 19.04 1.67
N ASP A 101 2.92 20.32 1.30
CA ASP A 101 1.85 21.28 1.63
C ASP A 101 0.48 20.76 1.19
N LEU A 102 0.37 20.21 -0.03
CA LEU A 102 -0.89 19.65 -0.54
C LEU A 102 -1.40 18.45 0.26
N ILE A 103 -0.50 17.59 0.72
CA ILE A 103 -0.85 16.46 1.61
C ILE A 103 -1.28 16.99 2.98
N VAL A 104 -0.57 17.98 3.49
CA VAL A 104 -0.91 18.62 4.78
C VAL A 104 -2.26 19.30 4.69
N ASP A 105 -2.54 20.07 3.65
CA ASP A 105 -3.82 20.76 3.45
C ASP A 105 -5.00 19.77 3.43
N TYR A 106 -4.80 18.57 2.81
CA TYR A 106 -5.80 17.51 2.85
C TYR A 106 -6.15 17.08 4.29
N PHE A 107 -5.13 16.83 5.12
CA PHE A 107 -5.37 16.44 6.52
C PHE A 107 -5.81 17.63 7.39
N GLU A 108 -5.38 18.84 7.08
CA GLU A 108 -5.86 20.05 7.82
C GLU A 108 -7.34 20.32 7.59
N ARG A 109 -7.89 19.97 6.43
CA ARG A 109 -9.33 20.13 6.18
C ARG A 109 -10.19 18.99 6.75
N GLY A 110 -9.60 17.97 7.39
CA GLY A 110 -10.33 16.84 7.95
C GLY A 110 -10.66 15.75 6.91
N GLY A 111 -9.79 15.53 5.93
CA GLY A 111 -9.98 14.52 4.90
C GLY A 111 -9.94 13.09 5.47
N PRO A 112 -10.92 12.22 5.15
CA PRO A 112 -10.92 10.82 5.56
C PRO A 112 -9.91 9.98 4.76
N ALA A 113 -9.32 8.95 5.38
CA ALA A 113 -8.29 8.17 4.70
C ALA A 113 -8.31 6.67 5.01
N VAL A 114 -7.87 5.89 4.02
CA VAL A 114 -7.49 4.49 4.17
C VAL A 114 -5.97 4.40 4.04
N GLY A 115 -5.29 4.00 5.11
CA GLY A 115 -3.86 3.77 5.13
C GLY A 115 -3.52 2.28 5.10
N VAL A 116 -2.57 1.89 4.25
CA VAL A 116 -2.17 0.48 4.09
C VAL A 116 -0.71 0.32 4.45
N ARG A 117 -0.39 -0.75 5.17
CA ARG A 117 0.98 -1.18 5.50
C ARG A 117 1.87 -0.03 5.98
N THR A 118 2.74 0.43 5.12
CA THR A 118 3.81 1.40 5.35
C THR A 118 3.32 2.85 5.50
N SER A 119 2.03 3.11 5.37
CA SER A 119 1.44 4.44 5.62
C SER A 119 1.75 4.98 7.02
N THR A 120 1.96 4.09 8.00
CA THR A 120 2.39 4.44 9.36
C THR A 120 3.82 4.98 9.43
N HIS A 121 4.62 4.82 8.37
CA HIS A 121 5.97 5.39 8.25
C HIS A 121 6.15 6.05 6.87
N CYS A 122 5.14 6.81 6.48
CA CYS A 122 5.02 7.44 5.17
C CYS A 122 6.13 8.46 4.87
N PHE A 123 6.61 9.23 5.85
CA PHE A 123 7.66 10.23 5.68
C PHE A 123 8.95 9.86 6.40
N ASN A 124 10.09 10.13 5.74
CA ASN A 124 11.42 10.01 6.33
C ASN A 124 12.43 10.92 5.63
N GLY A 125 13.15 11.72 6.40
CA GLY A 125 14.17 12.63 5.89
C GLY A 125 13.64 14.00 5.46
N GLN A 126 12.37 14.31 5.72
CA GLN A 126 11.85 15.67 5.59
C GLN A 126 12.58 16.61 6.54
N LYS A 127 12.85 17.82 6.08
CA LYS A 127 13.55 18.87 6.83
C LYS A 127 12.67 20.10 6.98
N GLY A 128 13.19 21.12 7.67
CA GLY A 128 12.52 22.41 7.82
C GLY A 128 11.15 22.30 8.46
N LYS A 129 10.16 22.99 7.90
CA LYS A 129 8.80 23.08 8.46
C LYS A 129 8.09 21.74 8.59
N TRP A 130 8.43 20.76 7.73
CA TRP A 130 7.79 19.46 7.70
C TRP A 130 8.58 18.31 8.33
N GLN A 131 9.68 18.63 9.03
CA GLN A 131 10.48 17.65 9.76
C GLN A 131 9.64 16.80 10.73
N LYS A 132 8.61 17.40 11.35
CA LYS A 132 7.73 16.71 12.30
C LYS A 132 6.87 15.60 11.70
N LEU A 133 6.72 15.53 10.37
CA LEU A 133 5.95 14.47 9.70
C LEU A 133 6.71 13.14 9.64
N ASN A 134 8.03 13.15 9.87
CA ASN A 134 8.84 11.94 9.80
C ASN A 134 8.39 10.89 10.83
N PHE A 135 8.37 9.64 10.43
CA PHE A 135 7.94 8.49 11.26
C PHE A 135 8.70 8.35 12.58
N ASN A 136 9.93 8.83 12.64
CA ASN A 136 10.82 8.78 13.80
C ASN A 136 10.89 10.11 14.56
N TYR A 137 10.02 11.05 14.24
CA TYR A 137 9.98 12.33 14.98
C TYR A 137 9.68 12.10 16.45
N SER A 138 10.46 12.74 17.33
CA SER A 138 10.43 12.56 18.77
C SER A 138 9.96 13.79 19.56
N GLY A 139 9.59 14.88 18.86
CA GLY A 139 8.99 16.05 19.48
C GLY A 139 7.59 15.74 20.00
N GLU A 140 7.25 16.31 21.17
CA GLU A 140 5.96 16.06 21.83
C GLU A 140 4.77 16.62 21.07
N ASP A 141 5.01 17.66 20.24
CA ASP A 141 3.98 18.31 19.43
C ASP A 141 3.41 17.45 18.29
N TYR A 142 4.18 16.44 17.79
CA TYR A 142 3.71 15.55 16.72
C TYR A 142 4.45 14.20 16.76
N LEU A 143 4.52 13.59 17.92
CA LEU A 143 5.28 12.35 18.19
C LEU A 143 4.95 11.24 17.17
N GLY A 144 5.99 10.63 16.56
CA GLY A 144 5.83 9.54 15.60
C GLY A 144 5.39 9.97 14.20
N GLY A 145 5.23 11.28 13.98
CA GLY A 145 4.94 11.87 12.69
C GLY A 145 3.53 11.59 12.17
N LEU A 146 3.31 11.86 10.89
CA LEU A 146 2.00 11.74 10.25
C LEU A 146 1.39 10.34 10.43
N GLY A 147 2.22 9.30 10.32
CA GLY A 147 1.76 7.93 10.44
C GLY A 147 1.11 7.62 11.79
N GLU A 148 1.75 8.00 12.89
CA GLU A 148 1.22 7.78 14.24
C GLU A 148 0.02 8.65 14.52
N GLN A 149 0.05 9.92 14.11
CA GLN A 149 -1.01 10.88 14.43
C GLN A 149 -2.30 10.62 13.63
N VAL A 150 -2.17 10.21 12.36
CA VAL A 150 -3.34 9.92 11.51
C VAL A 150 -3.73 8.45 11.58
N PHE A 151 -2.80 7.52 11.28
CA PHE A 151 -3.12 6.10 11.18
C PHE A 151 -2.98 5.33 12.49
N GLY A 152 -2.51 6.00 13.55
CA GLY A 152 -2.49 5.45 14.90
C GLY A 152 -1.28 4.58 15.23
N ASN A 153 -0.26 4.55 14.37
CA ASN A 153 0.96 3.81 14.65
C ASN A 153 2.16 4.34 13.85
N THR A 154 3.37 3.90 14.24
CA THR A 154 4.61 4.22 13.53
C THR A 154 5.56 3.02 13.53
N TRP A 155 6.58 3.06 12.69
CA TRP A 155 7.63 2.04 12.64
C TRP A 155 8.70 2.31 13.71
N HIS A 156 8.49 1.78 14.92
CA HIS A 156 9.39 2.04 16.04
C HIS A 156 9.54 0.81 16.95
N LYS A 157 10.75 0.42 17.30
CA LYS A 157 11.08 -0.82 18.00
C LYS A 157 10.36 -1.05 19.32
N THR A 158 10.09 0.00 20.08
CA THR A 158 9.54 -0.10 21.44
C THR A 158 8.09 0.35 21.58
N ARG A 159 7.58 1.16 20.64
CA ARG A 159 6.24 1.73 20.74
C ARG A 159 5.42 1.61 19.44
N GLY A 160 6.01 1.09 18.38
CA GLY A 160 5.39 0.99 17.07
C GLY A 160 5.29 -0.45 16.58
N GLN A 161 5.25 -0.55 15.28
CA GLN A 161 5.06 -1.80 14.56
C GLN A 161 6.36 -2.58 14.35
N SER A 162 6.20 -3.90 14.15
CA SER A 162 7.25 -4.79 13.68
C SER A 162 6.72 -5.78 12.64
N HIS A 163 7.63 -6.48 11.96
CA HIS A 163 7.25 -7.50 10.99
C HIS A 163 6.57 -8.71 11.67
N TYR A 164 5.45 -9.17 11.09
CA TYR A 164 4.75 -10.36 11.52
C TYR A 164 4.36 -11.22 10.31
N GLY A 165 5.00 -12.39 10.17
CA GLY A 165 4.78 -13.29 9.02
C GLY A 165 5.34 -12.80 7.67
N THR A 166 6.02 -11.66 7.63
CA THR A 166 6.54 -11.05 6.41
C THR A 166 7.89 -11.67 6.02
N ASN A 167 7.89 -12.78 5.29
CA ASN A 167 9.15 -13.50 5.01
C ASN A 167 9.24 -14.23 3.67
N HIS A 168 8.29 -14.03 2.74
CA HIS A 168 8.23 -14.63 1.40
C HIS A 168 8.01 -16.15 1.31
N VAL A 169 7.94 -16.87 2.42
CA VAL A 169 7.73 -18.32 2.47
C VAL A 169 6.53 -18.72 3.33
N MET A 170 5.97 -17.79 4.06
CA MET A 170 4.75 -17.94 4.86
C MET A 170 3.82 -16.77 4.56
N GLY A 171 2.56 -17.07 4.31
CA GLY A 171 1.49 -16.09 4.27
C GLY A 171 0.86 -15.90 5.63
N SER A 172 -0.22 -15.16 5.65
CA SER A 172 -1.02 -14.92 6.84
C SER A 172 -2.51 -14.99 6.52
N GLN A 173 -3.28 -15.51 7.46
CA GLN A 173 -4.72 -15.46 7.47
C GLN A 173 -5.16 -14.31 8.36
N ILE A 174 -6.10 -13.50 7.88
CA ILE A 174 -6.64 -12.34 8.59
C ILE A 174 -8.15 -12.51 8.67
N SER A 175 -8.72 -12.27 9.84
CA SER A 175 -10.14 -12.39 10.13
C SER A 175 -10.62 -11.24 11.00
N ALA A 176 -11.94 -11.05 11.08
CA ALA A 176 -12.53 -10.06 11.99
C ALA A 176 -12.19 -10.40 13.44
N VAL A 177 -11.89 -9.39 14.26
CA VAL A 177 -11.98 -9.55 15.70
C VAL A 177 -13.45 -9.78 16.08
N ALA A 178 -13.73 -10.55 17.14
CA ALA A 178 -15.10 -10.94 17.49
C ALA A 178 -16.05 -9.74 17.65
N SER A 179 -15.56 -8.64 18.21
CA SER A 179 -16.34 -7.39 18.40
C SER A 179 -16.63 -6.62 17.10
N ALA A 180 -15.94 -6.93 16.01
CA ALA A 180 -16.07 -6.23 14.74
C ALA A 180 -16.71 -7.09 13.63
N SER A 181 -17.22 -8.30 13.95
CA SER A 181 -17.81 -9.19 12.96
C SER A 181 -19.02 -8.61 12.22
N SER A 182 -19.74 -7.69 12.83
CA SER A 182 -20.86 -6.94 12.23
C SER A 182 -20.48 -5.54 11.69
N HIS A 183 -19.20 -5.18 11.71
CA HIS A 183 -18.77 -3.88 11.20
C HIS A 183 -18.97 -3.81 9.67
N PRO A 184 -19.45 -2.71 9.08
CA PRO A 184 -19.73 -2.60 7.64
C PRO A 184 -18.55 -3.01 6.76
N ILE A 185 -17.32 -2.70 7.14
CA ILE A 185 -16.11 -3.10 6.40
C ILE A 185 -16.00 -4.63 6.26
N MET A 186 -16.51 -5.38 7.22
CA MET A 186 -16.46 -6.85 7.22
C MET A 186 -17.61 -7.51 6.45
N THR A 187 -18.53 -6.74 5.88
CA THR A 187 -19.66 -7.29 5.09
C THR A 187 -19.14 -8.07 3.88
N GLY A 188 -19.49 -9.36 3.82
CA GLY A 188 -19.05 -10.27 2.74
C GLY A 188 -17.57 -10.65 2.79
N VAL A 189 -16.83 -10.26 3.83
CA VAL A 189 -15.44 -10.69 4.08
C VAL A 189 -15.47 -11.86 5.05
N ASP A 190 -14.90 -13.00 4.63
CA ASP A 190 -14.78 -14.19 5.47
C ASP A 190 -13.33 -14.34 5.97
N LYS A 191 -12.41 -14.64 5.06
CA LYS A 191 -11.04 -15.00 5.41
C LYS A 191 -10.05 -14.38 4.43
N ILE A 192 -9.42 -13.30 4.83
CA ILE A 192 -8.41 -12.61 4.03
C ILE A 192 -7.12 -13.43 4.05
N HIS A 193 -6.53 -13.62 2.87
CA HIS A 193 -5.18 -14.17 2.74
C HIS A 193 -4.19 -13.07 2.33
N ALA A 194 -3.12 -12.92 3.11
CA ALA A 194 -2.03 -11.98 2.81
C ALA A 194 -0.72 -12.73 2.53
N TYR A 195 -0.27 -12.69 1.27
CA TYR A 195 1.04 -13.22 0.84
C TYR A 195 2.20 -12.46 1.46
N SER A 196 2.01 -11.17 1.68
CA SER A 196 3.02 -10.28 2.26
C SER A 196 3.09 -10.34 3.79
N GLY A 197 2.22 -11.14 4.43
CA GLY A 197 2.03 -11.11 5.88
C GLY A 197 1.43 -9.79 6.35
N ALA A 198 1.61 -9.50 7.63
CA ALA A 198 1.12 -8.27 8.26
C ALA A 198 2.19 -7.66 9.17
N TYR A 199 1.84 -6.61 9.91
CA TYR A 199 2.66 -6.09 11.00
C TYR A 199 2.05 -6.47 12.34
N GLU A 200 2.89 -6.84 13.30
CA GLU A 200 2.51 -6.83 14.70
C GLU A 200 2.31 -5.38 15.13
N SER A 201 1.08 -5.05 15.50
CA SER A 201 0.67 -3.69 15.79
C SER A 201 -0.18 -3.66 17.06
N LYS A 202 -0.04 -2.57 17.81
CA LYS A 202 -0.99 -2.23 18.89
C LYS A 202 -1.85 -1.08 18.41
N PRO A 203 -3.16 -1.26 18.27
CA PRO A 203 -4.04 -0.14 17.98
C PRO A 203 -3.94 0.91 19.09
N PRO A 204 -4.01 2.22 18.78
CA PRO A 204 -4.06 3.24 19.80
C PRO A 204 -5.36 3.12 20.64
N ALA A 205 -5.36 3.73 21.82
CA ALA A 205 -6.49 3.60 22.76
C ALA A 205 -7.82 4.17 22.22
N ASP A 206 -7.75 5.08 21.27
CA ASP A 206 -8.88 5.71 20.58
C ASP A 206 -9.31 4.99 19.29
N ALA A 207 -8.68 3.85 18.96
CA ALA A 207 -9.03 3.06 17.78
C ALA A 207 -9.96 1.89 18.15
N SER A 208 -10.81 1.53 17.21
CA SER A 208 -11.63 0.31 17.26
C SER A 208 -10.93 -0.80 16.48
N PRO A 209 -10.40 -1.85 17.12
CA PRO A 209 -9.81 -2.99 16.43
C PRO A 209 -10.81 -3.63 15.46
N LEU A 210 -10.36 -3.93 14.24
CA LEU A 210 -11.22 -4.45 13.18
C LEU A 210 -10.86 -5.87 12.78
N VAL A 211 -9.58 -6.14 12.58
CA VAL A 211 -9.07 -7.44 12.14
C VAL A 211 -7.83 -7.86 12.91
N GLU A 212 -7.68 -9.17 13.03
CA GLU A 212 -6.52 -9.84 13.61
C GLU A 212 -5.87 -10.80 12.62
N VAL A 213 -4.62 -11.14 12.83
CA VAL A 213 -3.81 -11.95 11.92
C VAL A 213 -3.17 -13.13 12.60
N GLN A 214 -3.17 -14.27 11.91
CA GLN A 214 -2.44 -15.48 12.25
C GLN A 214 -1.50 -15.87 11.09
N VAL A 215 -0.25 -16.19 11.39
CA VAL A 215 0.73 -16.65 10.39
C VAL A 215 0.40 -18.08 9.97
N LEU A 216 0.60 -18.38 8.68
CA LEU A 216 0.48 -19.72 8.10
C LEU A 216 1.86 -20.41 8.03
N ASN A 217 1.87 -21.75 7.96
CA ASN A 217 3.08 -22.51 7.67
C ASN A 217 3.40 -22.55 6.17
N THR A 218 2.47 -22.11 5.32
CA THR A 218 2.58 -22.05 3.85
C THR A 218 2.54 -20.61 3.34
N LEU A 219 3.00 -20.35 2.12
CA LEU A 219 2.87 -19.03 1.49
C LEU A 219 1.47 -18.81 0.95
N GLY A 220 0.90 -19.81 0.26
CA GLY A 220 -0.44 -19.73 -0.33
C GLY A 220 -1.55 -19.91 0.70
N PRO A 221 -2.81 -19.70 0.29
CA PRO A 221 -3.98 -19.91 1.14
C PRO A 221 -4.00 -21.32 1.73
N SER A 222 -4.28 -21.42 3.02
CA SER A 222 -4.25 -22.67 3.77
C SER A 222 -4.93 -22.50 5.12
N ASP A 223 -5.36 -23.59 5.74
CA ASP A 223 -5.80 -23.65 7.14
C ASP A 223 -4.69 -24.14 8.09
N ASP A 224 -3.46 -24.32 7.56
CA ASP A 224 -2.29 -24.74 8.34
C ASP A 224 -1.70 -23.56 9.10
N LEU A 225 -2.32 -23.24 10.22
CA LEU A 225 -1.96 -22.14 11.10
C LEU A 225 -0.65 -22.42 11.86
N LYS A 226 0.24 -21.44 11.91
CA LYS A 226 1.46 -21.50 12.72
C LYS A 226 1.15 -21.16 14.17
N THR A 227 0.62 -22.11 14.93
CA THR A 227 0.14 -21.93 16.31
C THR A 227 1.22 -21.53 17.31
N THR A 228 2.51 -21.61 16.95
CA THR A 228 3.63 -21.11 17.76
C THR A 228 3.77 -19.58 17.72
N LYS A 229 3.00 -18.90 16.86
CA LYS A 229 2.91 -17.45 16.79
C LYS A 229 1.58 -16.98 17.40
N PRO A 230 1.59 -15.91 18.23
CA PRO A 230 0.33 -15.38 18.77
C PRO A 230 -0.53 -14.78 17.67
N VAL A 231 -1.84 -14.68 17.89
CA VAL A 231 -2.71 -13.82 17.11
C VAL A 231 -2.47 -12.37 17.51
N VAL A 232 -2.37 -11.46 16.54
CA VAL A 232 -2.13 -10.03 16.80
C VAL A 232 -3.05 -9.16 15.96
N ASN A 233 -3.28 -7.92 16.38
CA ASN A 233 -4.08 -6.97 15.60
C ASN A 233 -3.38 -6.63 14.28
N ALA A 234 -4.18 -6.55 13.20
CA ALA A 234 -3.71 -6.25 11.85
C ALA A 234 -4.38 -5.02 11.23
N GLY A 235 -5.40 -4.44 11.87
CA GLY A 235 -6.07 -3.26 11.36
C GLY A 235 -7.15 -2.77 12.31
N TRP A 236 -7.52 -1.50 12.16
CA TRP A 236 -8.49 -0.79 12.99
C TRP A 236 -9.13 0.39 12.26
N THR A 237 -10.15 0.95 12.88
CA THR A 237 -10.77 2.22 12.49
C THR A 237 -10.57 3.27 13.57
N ARG A 238 -10.58 4.53 13.18
CA ARG A 238 -10.62 5.71 14.06
C ARG A 238 -11.65 6.71 13.51
N ASP A 239 -12.28 7.46 14.40
CA ASP A 239 -13.25 8.50 14.03
C ASP A 239 -12.62 9.90 14.02
N HIS A 240 -11.36 10.01 14.42
CA HIS A 240 -10.62 11.27 14.44
C HIS A 240 -9.11 11.03 14.33
N TYR A 241 -8.37 12.10 14.06
CA TYR A 241 -6.91 12.13 14.09
C TYR A 241 -6.39 13.51 14.49
N VAL A 242 -5.09 13.62 14.73
CA VAL A 242 -4.43 14.90 14.95
C VAL A 242 -3.75 15.35 13.65
N ALA A 243 -4.17 16.51 13.14
CA ALA A 243 -3.61 17.11 11.93
C ALA A 243 -2.21 17.70 12.20
N PRO A 244 -1.42 18.01 11.15
CA PRO A 244 -0.09 18.60 11.33
C PRO A 244 -0.05 19.91 12.12
N SER A 245 -1.11 20.70 12.14
CA SER A 245 -1.24 21.89 13.01
C SER A 245 -1.37 21.56 14.51
N GLY A 246 -1.59 20.30 14.87
CA GLY A 246 -1.97 19.86 16.22
C GLY A 246 -3.47 19.88 16.47
N ALA A 247 -4.28 20.30 15.50
CA ALA A 247 -5.73 20.32 15.64
C ALA A 247 -6.32 18.91 15.49
N LYS A 248 -7.26 18.56 16.40
CA LYS A 248 -8.07 17.34 16.25
C LYS A 248 -9.05 17.52 15.11
N LYS A 249 -9.13 16.54 14.21
CA LYS A 249 -10.06 16.50 13.09
C LYS A 249 -10.97 15.28 13.23
N GLU A 250 -12.25 15.52 13.18
CA GLU A 250 -13.26 14.47 13.14
C GLU A 250 -13.39 13.94 11.72
N ALA A 251 -12.75 12.80 11.45
CA ALA A 251 -12.78 12.12 10.15
C ALA A 251 -12.49 10.64 10.30
N ARG A 252 -13.07 9.83 9.45
CA ARG A 252 -12.91 8.38 9.47
C ARG A 252 -11.57 7.96 8.89
N ILE A 253 -10.84 7.18 9.66
CA ILE A 253 -9.56 6.59 9.25
C ILE A 253 -9.68 5.07 9.34
N VAL A 254 -9.21 4.39 8.32
CA VAL A 254 -8.98 2.94 8.33
C VAL A 254 -7.48 2.70 8.19
N TYR A 255 -6.97 1.80 9.01
CA TYR A 255 -5.61 1.29 8.84
C TYR A 255 -5.63 -0.23 8.69
N ALA A 256 -4.89 -0.74 7.68
CA ALA A 256 -4.67 -2.16 7.45
C ALA A 256 -3.17 -2.45 7.27
N SER A 257 -2.61 -3.37 8.05
CA SER A 257 -1.20 -3.73 7.96
C SER A 257 -0.87 -4.74 6.85
N PHE A 258 -1.79 -4.95 5.92
CA PHE A 258 -1.73 -5.80 4.72
C PHE A 258 -2.22 -5.02 3.49
N GLY A 259 -2.26 -5.64 2.32
CA GLY A 259 -2.71 -5.00 1.07
C GLY A 259 -1.57 -4.72 0.07
N ALA A 260 -0.47 -5.47 0.15
CA ALA A 260 0.55 -5.50 -0.90
C ALA A 260 -0.03 -6.05 -2.21
N SER A 261 0.70 -5.88 -3.32
CA SER A 261 0.24 -6.30 -4.64
C SER A 261 -0.28 -7.75 -4.69
N GLU A 262 0.50 -8.72 -4.19
CA GLU A 262 0.09 -10.14 -4.19
C GLU A 262 -1.11 -10.41 -3.26
N ASP A 263 -1.34 -9.58 -2.23
CA ASP A 263 -2.46 -9.76 -1.30
C ASP A 263 -3.81 -9.53 -2.00
N LEU A 264 -3.84 -8.73 -3.08
CA LEU A 264 -5.05 -8.50 -3.88
C LEU A 264 -5.51 -9.75 -4.66
N LEU A 265 -4.68 -10.79 -4.79
CA LEU A 265 -5.12 -12.07 -5.35
C LEU A 265 -6.23 -12.71 -4.51
N SER A 266 -6.27 -12.44 -3.20
CA SER A 266 -7.41 -12.77 -2.35
C SER A 266 -8.61 -11.86 -2.65
N GLU A 267 -9.76 -12.44 -2.97
CA GLU A 267 -11.00 -11.68 -3.18
C GLU A 267 -11.39 -10.92 -1.91
N ASP A 268 -11.25 -11.55 -0.76
CA ASP A 268 -11.57 -10.94 0.52
C ASP A 268 -10.67 -9.74 0.85
N THR A 269 -9.42 -9.73 0.37
CA THR A 269 -8.58 -8.52 0.47
C THR A 269 -9.16 -7.38 -0.37
N ARG A 270 -9.55 -7.65 -1.62
CA ARG A 270 -10.16 -6.63 -2.48
C ARG A 270 -11.46 -6.11 -1.89
N ARG A 271 -12.31 -7.02 -1.38
CA ARG A 271 -13.58 -6.69 -0.72
C ARG A 271 -13.37 -5.84 0.52
N PHE A 272 -12.48 -6.25 1.41
CA PHE A 272 -12.13 -5.48 2.60
C PHE A 272 -11.66 -4.06 2.25
N LEU A 273 -10.73 -3.92 1.30
CA LEU A 273 -10.20 -2.60 0.92
C LEU A 273 -11.24 -1.74 0.18
N THR A 274 -12.10 -2.34 -0.63
CA THR A 274 -13.25 -1.65 -1.25
C THR A 274 -14.21 -1.15 -0.17
N ASN A 275 -14.63 -2.02 0.76
CA ASN A 275 -15.51 -1.64 1.86
C ASN A 275 -14.85 -0.58 2.77
N ALA A 276 -13.54 -0.67 2.99
CA ALA A 276 -12.79 0.33 3.76
C ALA A 276 -12.86 1.72 3.11
N CYS A 277 -12.72 1.79 1.78
CA CYS A 277 -12.89 3.04 1.04
C CYS A 277 -14.32 3.59 1.16
N LEU A 278 -15.32 2.72 1.02
CA LEU A 278 -16.73 3.12 1.14
C LEU A 278 -17.04 3.61 2.56
N TRP A 279 -16.59 2.91 3.58
CA TRP A 279 -16.82 3.30 4.98
C TRP A 279 -16.10 4.60 5.33
N ALA A 280 -14.83 4.74 4.95
CA ALA A 280 -14.07 5.95 5.21
C ALA A 280 -14.69 7.17 4.54
N GLY A 281 -15.18 7.03 3.30
CA GLY A 281 -15.85 8.09 2.56
C GLY A 281 -17.26 8.42 3.03
N GLY A 282 -17.82 7.68 4.02
CA GLY A 282 -19.17 7.91 4.54
C GLY A 282 -20.27 7.30 3.64
N TRP A 283 -19.96 6.25 2.91
CA TRP A 283 -20.90 5.56 2.01
C TRP A 283 -21.18 4.12 2.47
N GLU A 284 -21.11 3.86 3.76
CA GLU A 284 -21.30 2.53 4.35
C GLU A 284 -22.69 1.94 4.11
N ASP A 285 -23.71 2.76 3.90
CA ASP A 285 -25.07 2.34 3.52
C ASP A 285 -25.13 1.66 2.13
N LYS A 286 -24.07 1.78 1.35
CA LYS A 286 -23.92 1.16 0.03
C LYS A 286 -23.15 -0.16 0.07
N ILE A 287 -22.62 -0.55 1.24
CA ILE A 287 -21.85 -1.78 1.36
C ILE A 287 -22.79 -2.98 1.42
N THR A 288 -22.66 -3.88 0.44
CA THR A 288 -23.38 -5.15 0.39
C THR A 288 -22.41 -6.32 0.18
N ALA A 289 -22.81 -7.53 0.55
CA ALA A 289 -21.95 -8.72 0.44
C ALA A 289 -21.63 -9.11 -1.01
N ASP A 290 -22.42 -8.67 -1.95
CA ASP A 290 -22.31 -8.95 -3.39
C ASP A 290 -21.67 -7.84 -4.23
N LEU A 291 -21.08 -6.81 -3.57
CA LEU A 291 -20.30 -5.80 -4.30
C LEU A 291 -19.29 -6.45 -5.23
N ASP A 292 -19.24 -6.00 -6.48
CA ASP A 292 -18.31 -6.53 -7.47
C ASP A 292 -16.88 -6.04 -7.19
N VAL A 293 -16.01 -6.98 -6.83
CA VAL A 293 -14.58 -6.70 -6.53
C VAL A 293 -13.66 -7.47 -7.47
N ARG A 294 -14.18 -7.96 -8.62
CA ARG A 294 -13.38 -8.60 -9.66
C ARG A 294 -12.38 -7.61 -10.26
N PHE A 295 -11.23 -8.13 -10.65
CA PHE A 295 -10.27 -7.30 -11.38
C PHE A 295 -10.86 -6.76 -12.68
N VAL A 296 -10.43 -5.56 -13.04
CA VAL A 296 -10.74 -4.93 -14.33
C VAL A 296 -9.44 -4.91 -15.14
N GLY A 297 -9.41 -5.72 -16.19
CA GLY A 297 -8.20 -6.03 -16.94
C GLY A 297 -7.33 -7.09 -16.26
N GLU A 298 -6.22 -7.44 -16.92
CA GLU A 298 -5.27 -8.42 -16.41
C GLU A 298 -4.51 -7.87 -15.20
N TYR A 299 -4.36 -8.69 -14.18
CA TYR A 299 -3.57 -8.38 -12.98
C TYR A 299 -2.51 -9.44 -12.72
N SER A 300 -1.25 -9.08 -12.93
CA SER A 300 -0.09 -9.95 -12.73
C SER A 300 0.87 -9.32 -11.71
N PRO A 301 0.61 -9.48 -10.39
CA PRO A 301 1.40 -8.82 -9.38
C PRO A 301 2.82 -9.41 -9.30
N SER A 302 3.79 -8.54 -9.06
CA SER A 302 5.14 -8.95 -8.71
C SER A 302 5.30 -9.07 -7.19
N PRO A 303 6.23 -9.92 -6.69
CA PRO A 303 6.45 -10.07 -5.27
C PRO A 303 7.00 -8.79 -4.64
N TYR A 304 6.61 -8.55 -3.38
CA TYR A 304 7.17 -7.45 -2.63
C TYR A 304 8.67 -7.65 -2.35
N HIS A 305 9.46 -6.59 -2.48
CA HIS A 305 10.87 -6.57 -2.11
C HIS A 305 11.40 -5.12 -2.15
N GLY A 306 12.14 -4.70 -1.13
CA GLY A 306 12.62 -3.30 -1.03
C GLY A 306 13.74 -2.91 -2.00
N LYS A 307 14.20 -3.82 -2.91
CA LYS A 307 15.34 -3.55 -3.81
C LYS A 307 15.19 -4.17 -5.20
N ALA A 308 14.10 -4.84 -5.49
CA ALA A 308 13.88 -5.52 -6.76
C ALA A 308 12.41 -5.83 -7.02
N PHE A 309 12.14 -6.39 -8.19
CA PHE A 309 10.85 -6.90 -8.65
C PHE A 309 9.77 -5.83 -8.90
N TRP A 310 10.13 -4.58 -9.13
CA TRP A 310 9.20 -3.62 -9.72
C TRP A 310 9.35 -3.60 -11.24
N TYR A 311 8.31 -3.21 -11.95
CA TYR A 311 8.36 -3.05 -13.40
C TYR A 311 9.00 -1.70 -13.75
N GLU A 312 9.94 -1.69 -14.72
CA GLU A 312 10.62 -0.49 -15.24
C GLU A 312 9.98 -0.02 -16.55
N GLY A 313 10.21 1.24 -16.88
CA GLY A 313 9.82 1.82 -18.16
C GLY A 313 8.32 2.00 -18.35
N VAL A 314 7.55 2.04 -17.26
CA VAL A 314 6.09 2.24 -17.27
C VAL A 314 5.77 3.69 -16.88
N LYS A 315 4.95 4.36 -17.67
CA LYS A 315 4.40 5.69 -17.36
C LYS A 315 2.95 5.58 -16.89
N PRO A 316 2.43 6.53 -16.12
CA PRO A 316 1.01 6.54 -15.75
C PRO A 316 0.07 6.45 -16.96
N THR A 317 0.44 7.07 -18.08
CA THR A 317 -0.32 7.02 -19.34
C THR A 317 -0.44 5.62 -19.96
N ASP A 318 0.50 4.72 -19.70
CA ASP A 318 0.49 3.35 -20.21
C ASP A 318 -0.57 2.48 -19.51
N LEU A 319 -1.08 2.94 -18.37
CA LEU A 319 -2.06 2.25 -17.55
C LEU A 319 -3.49 2.75 -17.82
N THR A 320 -3.70 3.66 -18.76
CA THR A 320 -5.02 4.20 -19.10
C THR A 320 -5.91 3.17 -19.80
N GLY A 321 -7.24 3.34 -19.64
CA GLY A 321 -8.24 2.45 -20.23
C GLY A 321 -8.55 1.23 -19.36
N TRP A 322 -9.70 0.60 -19.65
CA TRP A 322 -10.20 -0.53 -18.85
C TRP A 322 -9.46 -1.82 -19.13
N ASP A 323 -9.03 -2.04 -20.37
CA ASP A 323 -8.33 -3.26 -20.80
C ASP A 323 -6.80 -3.20 -20.59
N SER A 324 -6.27 -2.04 -20.14
CA SER A 324 -4.85 -1.93 -19.82
C SER A 324 -4.49 -2.86 -18.67
N GLN A 325 -3.35 -3.55 -18.77
CA GLN A 325 -2.79 -4.32 -17.67
C GLN A 325 -2.42 -3.36 -16.53
N VAL A 326 -2.66 -3.78 -15.29
CA VAL A 326 -2.07 -3.10 -14.14
C VAL A 326 -0.62 -3.53 -14.05
N MET A 327 0.28 -2.66 -14.45
CA MET A 327 1.71 -2.93 -14.68
C MET A 327 1.93 -4.02 -15.73
N PRO A 328 2.26 -3.66 -16.96
CA PRO A 328 2.42 -4.59 -18.07
C PRO A 328 3.43 -5.69 -17.74
N ALA A 329 3.01 -6.94 -17.78
CA ALA A 329 3.87 -8.09 -17.51
C ALA A 329 5.05 -8.22 -18.50
N SER A 330 4.96 -7.52 -19.65
CA SER A 330 6.02 -7.40 -20.65
C SER A 330 7.12 -6.40 -20.25
N ALA A 331 6.85 -5.49 -19.30
CA ALA A 331 7.88 -4.57 -18.81
C ALA A 331 8.96 -5.34 -18.03
N PRO A 332 10.25 -4.95 -18.15
CA PRO A 332 11.31 -5.61 -17.42
C PRO A 332 11.19 -5.40 -15.90
N LEU A 333 11.54 -6.44 -15.16
CA LEU A 333 11.65 -6.34 -13.71
C LEU A 333 12.97 -5.68 -13.31
N ALA A 334 12.91 -4.62 -12.51
CA ALA A 334 14.05 -3.88 -12.05
C ALA A 334 14.82 -4.56 -10.91
N GLY A 335 16.11 -4.26 -10.84
CA GLY A 335 17.01 -4.64 -9.76
C GLY A 335 17.40 -6.11 -9.71
N VAL A 336 16.85 -6.94 -10.59
CA VAL A 336 17.11 -8.39 -10.64
C VAL A 336 18.49 -8.73 -11.22
N ASP A 337 19.06 -7.83 -12.00
CA ASP A 337 20.39 -7.89 -12.63
C ASP A 337 21.55 -7.69 -11.63
N LYS A 338 21.24 -7.37 -10.37
CA LYS A 338 22.24 -7.04 -9.36
C LYS A 338 22.62 -8.25 -8.50
N VAL A 339 23.90 -8.52 -8.36
CA VAL A 339 24.46 -9.58 -7.48
C VAL A 339 23.90 -9.51 -6.05
N GLN A 340 23.74 -8.30 -5.50
CA GLN A 340 23.19 -8.10 -4.15
C GLN A 340 21.74 -8.55 -4.06
N THR A 341 20.95 -8.30 -5.09
CA THR A 341 19.56 -8.74 -5.19
C THR A 341 19.48 -10.25 -5.37
N ALA A 342 20.29 -10.83 -6.26
CA ALA A 342 20.32 -12.27 -6.45
C ALA A 342 20.61 -13.04 -5.15
N ARG A 343 21.43 -12.48 -4.27
CA ARG A 343 21.66 -13.03 -2.91
C ARG A 343 20.45 -12.87 -1.99
N ALA A 344 19.82 -11.69 -2.00
CA ALA A 344 18.72 -11.37 -1.10
C ALA A 344 17.40 -12.06 -1.50
N SER A 345 17.21 -12.32 -2.79
CA SER A 345 15.97 -12.86 -3.36
C SER A 345 15.78 -14.38 -3.16
N GLY A 346 16.73 -15.07 -2.55
CA GLY A 346 16.66 -16.53 -2.39
C GLY A 346 15.38 -17.04 -1.71
N LYS A 347 14.82 -16.30 -0.75
CA LYS A 347 13.54 -16.65 -0.12
C LYS A 347 12.36 -16.40 -1.06
N VAL A 348 12.37 -15.27 -1.77
CA VAL A 348 11.32 -14.93 -2.76
C VAL A 348 11.24 -16.02 -3.83
N LEU A 349 12.37 -16.39 -4.38
CA LEU A 349 12.49 -17.35 -5.49
C LEU A 349 12.21 -18.79 -5.04
N LYS A 350 12.45 -19.12 -3.76
CA LYS A 350 12.16 -20.46 -3.23
C LYS A 350 10.67 -20.81 -3.34
N SER A 351 9.81 -19.82 -3.14
CA SER A 351 8.36 -19.99 -3.14
C SER A 351 7.68 -19.57 -4.45
N ARG A 352 8.49 -19.21 -5.47
CA ARG A 352 8.01 -18.77 -6.79
C ARG A 352 8.87 -19.40 -7.90
N PRO A 353 8.67 -20.70 -8.17
CA PRO A 353 9.53 -21.46 -9.11
C PRO A 353 9.48 -20.93 -10.54
N GLU A 354 8.33 -20.44 -11.00
CA GLU A 354 8.17 -19.87 -12.35
C GLU A 354 8.98 -18.58 -12.51
N LEU A 355 8.92 -17.69 -11.52
CA LEU A 355 9.74 -16.48 -11.50
C LEU A 355 11.25 -16.82 -11.49
N LYS A 356 11.62 -17.84 -10.69
CA LYS A 356 13.01 -18.32 -10.66
C LYS A 356 13.48 -18.83 -12.01
N ALA A 357 12.65 -19.61 -12.71
CA ALA A 357 12.94 -20.12 -14.03
C ALA A 357 13.13 -18.98 -15.04
N LYS A 358 12.21 -18.01 -15.07
CA LYS A 358 12.31 -16.82 -15.92
C LYS A 358 13.58 -16.01 -15.66
N LEU A 359 13.98 -15.81 -14.40
CA LEU A 359 15.20 -15.10 -14.06
C LEU A 359 16.47 -15.90 -14.41
N ALA A 360 16.43 -17.23 -14.29
CA ALA A 360 17.54 -18.08 -14.70
C ALA A 360 17.76 -18.09 -16.23
N GLU A 361 16.71 -17.90 -17.00
CA GLU A 361 16.76 -17.72 -18.45
C GLU A 361 17.35 -16.35 -18.84
N LEU A 362 16.89 -15.28 -18.18
CA LEU A 362 17.31 -13.90 -18.48
C LEU A 362 18.70 -13.56 -17.95
N HIS A 363 19.07 -14.10 -16.79
CA HIS A 363 20.32 -13.83 -16.07
C HIS A 363 20.94 -15.13 -15.56
N PRO A 364 21.39 -16.04 -16.46
CA PRO A 364 21.90 -17.34 -16.08
C PRO A 364 23.12 -17.28 -15.16
N GLU A 365 23.94 -16.23 -15.26
CA GLU A 365 25.10 -15.99 -14.40
C GLU A 365 24.74 -15.69 -12.94
N LEU A 366 23.54 -15.19 -12.69
CA LEU A 366 23.05 -14.83 -11.35
C LEU A 366 22.08 -15.86 -10.76
N TYR A 367 21.22 -16.46 -11.59
CA TYR A 367 20.12 -17.32 -11.15
C TYR A 367 20.13 -18.72 -11.75
N GLY A 368 21.01 -18.99 -12.72
CA GLY A 368 21.12 -20.29 -13.39
C GLY A 368 21.64 -21.40 -12.48
N PRO A 369 21.52 -22.69 -12.93
CA PRO A 369 22.07 -23.80 -12.20
C PRO A 369 23.58 -23.64 -12.01
N GLY A 370 24.05 -23.68 -10.74
CA GLY A 370 25.47 -23.53 -10.43
C GLY A 370 26.03 -22.12 -10.46
N ALA A 371 25.17 -21.09 -10.56
CA ALA A 371 25.58 -19.68 -10.47
C ALA A 371 26.42 -19.43 -9.21
N LYS A 372 27.64 -18.94 -9.37
CA LYS A 372 28.58 -18.63 -8.28
C LYS A 372 28.60 -17.13 -8.07
N LEU A 373 27.76 -16.65 -7.14
CA LEU A 373 27.76 -15.24 -6.76
C LEU A 373 29.06 -14.88 -6.01
N PRO A 374 29.69 -13.72 -6.33
CA PRO A 374 30.88 -13.25 -5.61
C PRO A 374 30.61 -13.18 -4.10
N PRO A 375 31.61 -13.29 -3.20
CA PRO A 375 31.41 -13.20 -1.77
C PRO A 375 30.76 -11.87 -1.37
N ALA A 376 29.94 -11.88 -0.30
CA ALA A 376 29.31 -10.66 0.18
C ALA A 376 30.37 -9.66 0.64
N PRO A 377 30.23 -8.35 0.35
CA PRO A 377 31.14 -7.36 0.91
C PRO A 377 31.09 -7.43 2.44
N PRO A 378 32.23 -7.20 3.13
CA PRO A 378 32.26 -7.21 4.59
C PRO A 378 31.27 -6.20 5.15
N LYS A 379 30.52 -6.59 6.17
CA LYS A 379 29.60 -5.67 6.86
C LYS A 379 30.42 -4.50 7.39
N LYS A 380 30.10 -3.28 6.93
CA LYS A 380 30.64 -2.08 7.58
C LYS A 380 30.23 -2.16 9.07
N LYS A 381 31.22 -2.23 9.95
CA LYS A 381 30.96 -2.08 11.40
C LYS A 381 30.29 -0.71 11.59
N LYS A 382 29.09 -0.70 12.15
CA LYS A 382 28.41 0.51 12.57
C LYS A 382 29.09 1.09 13.79
#